data_d9547540f74f20d41f23c8357fc26bb1
#
_entry.id   d9547540f74f20d41f23c8357fc26bb1
#
_cell.length_a   1.000
_cell.length_b   1.000
_cell.length_c   1.000
_cell.angle_alpha   90.00
_cell.angle_beta   90.00
_cell.angle_gamma   90.00
#
_symmetry.space_group_name_H-M   'P 1'
#
loop_
_entity.id
_entity.type
_entity.pdbx_description
1 polymer ?
#
loop_
_entity_poly.entity_id
_entity_poly.type
_entity_poly.pdbx_seq_one_letter_code
_entity_poly.pdbx_strand_id
1 'polypeptide(L)'
;AFLTGFPGVNQLATVTPSEMLRLNTGIPATAAESQASLGVAAGDLAGFPNGRRPGDDITDIALRVVMGALCHPIAVDLDGSGVAGDEGDNLGLCAPEDAPVGTAPLTDGAAQNAGQFDARFPYLTTPIPGSPVSANGG
;
A
#
# COMPACT_ATOMS: atom_id res chain seq x y z
N ALA A 1 3.87 5.38 10.70
CA ALA A 1 3.03 5.02 9.55
C ALA A 1 2.20 3.76 9.81
N PHE A 2 2.82 2.60 10.03
CA PHE A 2 2.12 1.31 10.16
C PHE A 2 1.13 1.23 11.33
N LEU A 3 1.35 1.99 12.40
CA LEU A 3 0.50 1.97 13.59
C LEU A 3 -0.64 3.00 13.56
N THR A 4 -0.52 4.05 12.77
CA THR A 4 -1.44 5.19 12.82
C THR A 4 -1.88 5.71 11.46
N GLY A 5 -1.24 5.30 10.38
CA GLY A 5 -1.32 5.96 9.08
C GLY A 5 -0.36 7.17 9.01
N PHE A 6 -0.50 7.96 7.96
CA PHE A 6 0.33 9.13 7.69
C PHE A 6 -0.41 10.42 8.09
N PRO A 7 0.21 11.32 8.90
CA PRO A 7 -0.35 12.62 9.21
C PRO A 7 -0.65 13.42 7.94
N GLY A 8 -1.81 14.07 7.90
CA GLY A 8 -2.24 14.84 6.74
C GLY A 8 -2.71 14.02 5.53
N VAL A 9 -2.48 12.72 5.51
CA VAL A 9 -2.85 11.80 4.40
C VAL A 9 -4.07 10.97 4.80
N ASN A 10 -3.89 9.99 5.67
CA ASN A 10 -4.97 9.06 6.07
C ASN A 10 -5.03 8.79 7.58
N GLN A 11 -4.20 9.47 8.38
CA GLN A 11 -4.25 9.37 9.83
C GLN A 11 -5.49 10.07 10.41
N LEU A 12 -6.16 9.43 11.36
CA LEU A 12 -7.21 10.06 12.14
C LEU A 12 -6.62 11.10 13.12
N ALA A 13 -7.26 12.26 13.26
CA ALA A 13 -6.81 13.32 14.18
C ALA A 13 -6.74 12.87 15.65
N THR A 14 -7.56 11.90 16.03
CA THR A 14 -7.68 11.37 17.41
C THR A 14 -7.06 9.99 17.58
N VAL A 15 -6.19 9.57 16.64
CA VAL A 15 -5.62 8.22 16.69
C VAL A 15 -4.66 8.06 17.87
N THR A 16 -4.78 6.94 18.57
CA THR A 16 -3.80 6.51 19.56
C THR A 16 -2.97 5.38 18.96
N PRO A 17 -1.63 5.47 18.93
CA PRO A 17 -0.79 4.40 18.42
C PRO A 17 -1.04 3.08 19.18
N SER A 18 -1.18 2.01 18.45
CA SER A 18 -1.29 0.65 19.00
C SER A 18 -0.99 -0.36 17.90
N GLU A 19 -0.68 -1.61 18.27
CA GLU A 19 -0.40 -2.71 17.35
C GLU A 19 -1.68 -3.31 16.72
N MET A 20 -2.70 -2.51 16.53
CA MET A 20 -3.96 -2.92 15.89
C MET A 20 -4.04 -2.38 14.48
N LEU A 21 -4.54 -3.21 13.57
CA LEU A 21 -4.94 -2.75 12.24
C LEU A 21 -6.05 -1.69 12.39
N ARG A 22 -5.91 -0.56 11.70
CA ARG A 22 -6.84 0.56 11.79
C ARG A 22 -7.42 0.87 10.43
N LEU A 23 -8.70 1.25 10.43
CA LEU A 23 -9.41 1.70 9.25
C LEU A 23 -10.01 3.10 9.52
N ASN A 24 -9.55 4.09 8.77
CA ASN A 24 -10.18 5.39 8.72
C ASN A 24 -11.33 5.35 7.72
N THR A 25 -12.56 5.23 8.21
CA THR A 25 -13.76 5.18 7.38
C THR A 25 -14.14 6.55 6.77
N GLY A 26 -13.46 7.61 7.14
CA GLY A 26 -13.58 8.93 6.49
C GLY A 26 -12.90 8.97 5.11
N ILE A 27 -12.03 8.01 4.80
CA ILE A 27 -11.46 7.84 3.47
C ILE A 27 -12.41 6.96 2.63
N PRO A 28 -12.93 7.45 1.50
CA PRO A 28 -13.77 6.64 0.61
C PRO A 28 -13.02 5.41 0.09
N ALA A 29 -13.73 4.30 -0.08
CA ALA A 29 -13.16 3.08 -0.65
C ALA A 29 -12.76 3.31 -2.12
N THR A 30 -11.57 2.89 -2.51
CA THR A 30 -11.12 2.89 -3.89
C THR A 30 -11.77 1.75 -4.66
N ALA A 31 -12.31 2.03 -5.85
CA ALA A 31 -12.88 1.03 -6.73
C ALA A 31 -11.82 -0.06 -7.09
N ALA A 32 -12.26 -1.31 -7.25
CA ALA A 32 -11.34 -2.44 -7.39
C ALA A 32 -10.32 -2.26 -8.54
N GLU A 33 -10.79 -1.73 -9.67
CA GLU A 33 -9.97 -1.46 -10.86
C GLU A 33 -8.95 -0.32 -10.69
N SER A 34 -9.12 0.50 -9.64
CA SER A 34 -8.25 1.63 -9.34
C SER A 34 -7.37 1.39 -8.09
N GLN A 35 -7.51 0.24 -7.45
CA GLN A 35 -6.71 -0.10 -6.28
C GLN A 35 -5.25 -0.35 -6.65
N ALA A 36 -4.34 0.28 -5.92
CA ALA A 36 -2.91 0.05 -6.06
C ALA A 36 -2.41 -0.90 -4.96
N SER A 37 -1.68 -1.94 -5.31
CA SER A 37 -1.14 -2.93 -4.36
C SER A 37 -0.18 -2.33 -3.33
N LEU A 38 0.50 -1.25 -3.68
CA LEU A 38 1.39 -0.52 -2.77
C LEU A 38 0.66 0.53 -1.91
N GLY A 39 -0.67 0.59 -1.97
CA GLY A 39 -1.48 1.47 -1.13
C GLY A 39 -1.09 2.94 -1.23
N VAL A 40 -0.93 3.60 -0.07
CA VAL A 40 -0.59 5.03 0.00
C VAL A 40 0.72 5.36 -0.74
N ALA A 41 1.70 4.47 -0.74
CA ALA A 41 2.95 4.69 -1.47
C ALA A 41 2.76 4.83 -2.99
N ALA A 42 1.64 4.33 -3.52
CA ALA A 42 1.24 4.48 -4.92
C ALA A 42 0.03 5.42 -5.11
N GLY A 43 -0.25 6.30 -4.14
CA GLY A 43 -1.32 7.30 -4.24
C GLY A 43 -2.73 6.79 -3.90
N ASP A 44 -2.88 5.54 -3.46
CA ASP A 44 -4.18 4.98 -3.06
C ASP A 44 -4.40 5.15 -1.56
N LEU A 45 -5.07 6.24 -1.17
CA LEU A 45 -5.27 6.61 0.25
C LEU A 45 -6.11 5.60 1.03
N ALA A 46 -6.97 4.83 0.37
CA ALA A 46 -7.77 3.76 0.99
C ALA A 46 -7.00 2.45 1.14
N GLY A 47 -5.79 2.35 0.57
CA GLY A 47 -4.90 1.21 0.71
C GLY A 47 -4.07 1.24 1.99
N PHE A 48 -3.30 0.19 2.22
CA PHE A 48 -2.43 0.10 3.39
C PHE A 48 -1.54 1.36 3.54
N PRO A 49 -1.36 1.94 4.75
CA PRO A 49 -1.75 1.42 6.07
C PRO A 49 -3.19 1.74 6.54
N ASN A 50 -4.07 2.23 5.67
CA ASN A 50 -5.47 2.39 5.98
C ASN A 50 -6.22 1.05 5.83
N GLY A 51 -6.26 0.26 6.87
CA GLY A 51 -6.71 -1.12 6.80
C GLY A 51 -5.68 -2.02 6.09
N ARG A 52 -6.13 -3.17 5.64
CA ARG A 52 -5.38 -4.12 4.81
C ARG A 52 -6.34 -4.86 3.90
N ARG A 53 -6.33 -4.50 2.64
CA ARG A 53 -7.15 -5.20 1.62
C ARG A 53 -6.43 -6.48 1.16
N PRO A 54 -7.16 -7.46 0.62
CA PRO A 54 -6.54 -8.67 0.07
C PRO A 54 -5.49 -8.39 -1.01
N GLY A 55 -5.67 -7.34 -1.81
CA GLY A 55 -4.74 -6.95 -2.86
C GLY A 55 -3.58 -6.06 -2.42
N ASP A 56 -3.51 -5.66 -1.14
CA ASP A 56 -2.40 -4.84 -0.64
C ASP A 56 -1.16 -5.71 -0.41
N ASP A 57 -0.06 -5.37 -1.09
CA ASP A 57 1.21 -6.08 -1.00
C ASP A 57 2.04 -5.56 0.18
N ILE A 58 1.74 -6.08 1.35
CA ILE A 58 2.38 -5.62 2.59
C ILE A 58 3.87 -5.95 2.62
N THR A 59 4.28 -7.06 2.01
CA THR A 59 5.69 -7.46 1.98
C THR A 59 6.50 -6.46 1.18
N ASP A 60 6.07 -6.14 -0.02
CA ASP A 60 6.75 -5.16 -0.88
C ASP A 60 6.75 -3.76 -0.24
N ILE A 61 5.61 -3.34 0.36
CA ILE A 61 5.54 -2.08 1.10
C ILE A 61 6.57 -2.07 2.24
N ALA A 62 6.61 -3.11 3.06
CA ALA A 62 7.53 -3.19 4.20
C ALA A 62 9.00 -3.19 3.74
N LEU A 63 9.35 -3.95 2.71
CA LEU A 63 10.69 -3.98 2.13
C LEU A 63 11.14 -2.57 1.68
N ARG A 64 10.29 -1.87 0.94
CA ARG A 64 10.59 -0.52 0.45
C ARG A 64 10.71 0.49 1.59
N VAL A 65 9.82 0.44 2.58
CA VAL A 65 9.87 1.32 3.75
C VAL A 65 11.14 1.10 4.56
N VAL A 66 11.53 -0.15 4.81
CA VAL A 66 12.79 -0.46 5.53
C VAL A 66 14.01 0.05 4.77
N MET A 67 13.97 0.07 3.45
CA MET A 67 15.06 0.61 2.61
C MET A 67 15.01 2.13 2.45
N GLY A 68 14.05 2.79 3.09
CA GLY A 68 13.98 4.25 3.16
C GLY A 68 13.08 4.91 2.10
N ALA A 69 12.09 4.18 1.56
CA ALA A 69 11.15 4.77 0.61
C ALA A 69 10.44 6.03 1.15
N LEU A 70 10.24 6.11 2.48
CA LEU A 70 9.59 7.27 3.11
C LEU A 70 10.50 8.50 3.27
N CYS A 71 11.78 8.41 2.89
CA CYS A 71 12.69 9.57 2.76
C CYS A 71 12.56 10.26 1.41
N HIS A 72 11.79 9.68 0.48
CA HIS A 72 11.57 10.17 -0.86
C HIS A 72 10.11 10.63 -1.04
N PRO A 73 9.79 11.44 -2.05
CA PRO A 73 8.42 11.81 -2.37
C PRO A 73 7.52 10.58 -2.58
N ILE A 74 6.29 10.66 -2.09
CA ILE A 74 5.25 9.63 -2.29
C ILE A 74 4.27 10.09 -3.35
N ALA A 75 3.55 9.15 -3.98
CA ALA A 75 2.62 9.44 -5.07
C ALA A 75 1.28 10.05 -4.58
N VAL A 76 1.35 11.02 -3.67
CA VAL A 76 0.22 11.78 -3.12
C VAL A 76 0.58 13.25 -3.15
N ASP A 77 -0.23 14.09 -3.73
CA ASP A 77 -0.07 15.55 -3.70
C ASP A 77 -0.27 16.06 -2.26
N LEU A 78 0.81 16.26 -1.53
CA LEU A 78 0.81 16.70 -0.13
C LEU A 78 0.88 18.22 0.00
N ASP A 79 1.53 18.90 -0.93
CA ASP A 79 1.75 20.34 -0.90
C ASP A 79 0.67 21.13 -1.64
N GLY A 80 -0.21 20.44 -2.38
CA GLY A 80 -1.29 21.05 -3.15
C GLY A 80 -0.84 21.68 -4.47
N SER A 81 0.33 21.27 -5.00
CA SER A 81 0.86 21.74 -6.29
C SER A 81 0.02 21.25 -7.49
N GLY A 82 -0.74 20.19 -7.30
CA GLY A 82 -1.47 19.47 -8.34
C GLY A 82 -0.63 18.44 -9.09
N VAL A 83 0.59 18.17 -8.63
CA VAL A 83 1.53 17.19 -9.20
C VAL A 83 1.94 16.21 -8.11
N ALA A 84 1.34 15.04 -8.06
CA ALA A 84 1.69 14.01 -7.08
C ALA A 84 3.07 13.40 -7.37
N GLY A 85 3.88 13.25 -6.33
CA GLY A 85 5.21 12.63 -6.39
C GLY A 85 6.34 13.59 -6.74
N ASP A 86 6.12 14.91 -6.65
CA ASP A 86 7.17 15.91 -6.78
C ASP A 86 7.96 16.10 -5.46
N GLU A 87 8.96 16.99 -5.45
CA GLU A 87 9.83 17.20 -4.28
C GLU A 87 9.06 17.71 -3.04
N GLY A 88 7.90 18.37 -3.23
CA GLY A 88 7.03 18.85 -2.16
C GLY A 88 6.29 17.73 -1.42
N ASP A 89 6.17 16.57 -2.04
CA ASP A 89 5.41 15.42 -1.52
C ASP A 89 6.23 14.51 -0.58
N ASN A 90 7.28 15.04 0.01
CA ASN A 90 8.06 14.34 1.02
C ASN A 90 7.37 14.42 2.39
N LEU A 91 7.30 13.30 3.11
CA LEU A 91 6.72 13.23 4.46
C LEU A 91 7.56 13.91 5.54
N GLY A 92 8.76 14.39 5.20
CA GLY A 92 9.65 15.08 6.14
C GLY A 92 10.20 14.21 7.26
N LEU A 93 10.18 12.89 7.10
CA LEU A 93 10.69 11.93 8.09
C LEU A 93 12.20 11.80 8.05
N CYS A 94 12.81 11.98 6.90
CA CYS A 94 14.23 11.92 6.62
C CYS A 94 14.49 12.57 5.24
N ALA A 95 15.74 12.83 4.92
CA ALA A 95 16.11 13.39 3.63
C ALA A 95 16.43 12.26 2.63
N PRO A 96 16.21 12.46 1.31
CA PRO A 96 16.56 11.47 0.28
C PRO A 96 18.02 11.00 0.34
N GLU A 97 18.93 11.88 0.76
CA GLU A 97 20.36 11.58 0.91
C GLU A 97 20.64 10.55 2.02
N ASP A 98 19.76 10.47 3.03
CA ASP A 98 19.87 9.50 4.13
C ASP A 98 19.55 8.07 3.67
N ALA A 99 18.81 7.95 2.56
CA ALA A 99 18.37 6.67 2.00
C ALA A 99 18.47 6.63 0.47
N PRO A 100 19.66 6.69 -0.12
CA PRO A 100 19.85 6.80 -1.57
C PRO A 100 19.30 5.58 -2.35
N VAL A 101 19.05 4.47 -1.68
CA VAL A 101 18.44 3.27 -2.29
C VAL A 101 16.92 3.16 -2.04
N GLY A 102 16.31 4.16 -1.42
CA GLY A 102 14.89 4.15 -1.05
C GLY A 102 13.93 4.11 -2.25
N THR A 103 14.38 4.51 -3.43
CA THR A 103 13.60 4.41 -4.67
C THR A 103 13.70 3.06 -5.38
N ALA A 104 14.51 2.13 -4.86
CA ALA A 104 14.66 0.81 -5.47
C ALA A 104 13.32 0.05 -5.47
N PRO A 105 12.90 -0.52 -6.62
CA PRO A 105 11.61 -1.22 -6.74
C PRO A 105 11.71 -2.65 -6.17
N LEU A 106 12.01 -2.74 -4.88
CA LEU A 106 12.14 -4.02 -4.19
C LEU A 106 10.80 -4.77 -4.18
N THR A 107 10.87 -6.07 -4.38
CA THR A 107 9.74 -6.99 -4.40
C THR A 107 10.16 -8.37 -3.93
N ASP A 108 9.24 -9.11 -3.31
CA ASP A 108 9.44 -10.53 -3.00
C ASP A 108 9.10 -11.44 -4.21
N GLY A 109 8.68 -10.86 -5.32
CA GLY A 109 8.32 -11.57 -6.55
C GLY A 109 6.90 -12.15 -6.55
N ALA A 110 6.13 -11.97 -5.49
CA ALA A 110 4.72 -12.41 -5.39
C ALA A 110 3.78 -11.27 -5.76
N ALA A 111 3.55 -11.05 -7.05
CA ALA A 111 2.68 -9.98 -7.52
C ALA A 111 1.23 -10.17 -7.06
N GLN A 112 0.65 -9.13 -6.46
CA GLN A 112 -0.74 -9.09 -6.03
C GLN A 112 -1.47 -7.89 -6.63
N ASN A 113 -2.76 -8.06 -6.90
CA ASN A 113 -3.63 -6.98 -7.33
C ASN A 113 -5.11 -7.29 -7.04
N ALA A 114 -5.96 -6.27 -7.08
CA ALA A 114 -7.38 -6.42 -6.77
C ALA A 114 -8.13 -7.37 -7.74
N GLY A 115 -7.65 -7.52 -8.97
CA GLY A 115 -8.27 -8.40 -9.97
C GLY A 115 -8.15 -9.90 -9.65
N GLN A 116 -7.33 -10.27 -8.66
CA GLN A 116 -7.21 -11.66 -8.17
C GLN A 116 -8.30 -12.01 -7.16
N PHE A 117 -9.14 -11.06 -6.77
CA PHE A 117 -10.17 -11.21 -5.74
C PHE A 117 -11.55 -10.87 -6.27
N ASP A 118 -12.60 -11.42 -5.64
CA ASP A 118 -13.99 -11.08 -5.96
C ASP A 118 -14.37 -9.70 -5.39
N ALA A 119 -15.21 -8.97 -6.14
CA ALA A 119 -15.79 -7.70 -5.66
C ALA A 119 -16.87 -7.88 -4.58
N ARG A 120 -17.27 -9.13 -4.27
CA ARG A 120 -18.32 -9.48 -3.30
C ARG A 120 -17.78 -10.41 -2.24
N PHE A 121 -18.37 -10.34 -1.04
CA PHE A 121 -18.08 -11.29 0.03
C PHE A 121 -18.26 -12.76 -0.48
N PRO A 122 -17.31 -13.67 -0.21
CA PRO A 122 -16.19 -13.58 0.74
C PRO A 122 -14.90 -12.98 0.16
N TYR A 123 -14.95 -12.30 -0.99
CA TYR A 123 -13.83 -11.64 -1.67
C TYR A 123 -12.72 -12.59 -2.15
N LEU A 124 -12.93 -13.88 -2.06
CA LEU A 124 -11.98 -14.92 -2.47
C LEU A 124 -12.49 -15.62 -3.72
N THR A 125 -11.64 -15.76 -4.71
CA THR A 125 -11.86 -16.61 -5.87
C THR A 125 -11.61 -18.09 -5.52
N THR A 126 -11.87 -18.99 -6.46
CA THR A 126 -11.56 -20.42 -6.26
C THR A 126 -10.06 -20.58 -5.95
N PRO A 127 -9.70 -21.32 -4.88
CA PRO A 127 -8.31 -21.52 -4.53
C PRO A 127 -7.50 -22.14 -5.68
N ILE A 128 -6.30 -21.64 -5.89
CA ILE A 128 -5.34 -22.26 -6.81
C ILE A 128 -4.84 -23.56 -6.15
N PRO A 129 -4.85 -24.70 -6.83
CA PRO A 129 -4.32 -25.95 -6.28
C PRO A 129 -2.86 -25.79 -5.86
N GLY A 130 -2.52 -26.21 -4.65
CA GLY A 130 -1.14 -26.14 -4.11
C GLY A 130 -0.15 -27.14 -4.74
N SER A 131 -0.63 -28.05 -5.58
CA SER A 131 0.19 -28.94 -6.39
C SER A 131 -0.18 -28.81 -7.86
N PRO A 132 0.77 -28.97 -8.79
CA PRO A 132 0.45 -28.98 -10.21
C PRO A 132 -0.58 -30.09 -10.47
N VAL A 133 -1.70 -29.71 -11.08
CA VAL A 133 -2.65 -30.70 -11.59
C VAL A 133 -1.90 -31.49 -12.64
N SER A 134 -1.64 -32.76 -12.36
CA SER A 134 -1.11 -33.66 -13.39
C SER A 134 -2.09 -33.65 -14.57
N ALA A 135 -1.62 -33.21 -15.72
CA ALA A 135 -2.38 -33.20 -16.96
C ALA A 135 -2.71 -34.65 -17.49
N ASN A 136 -2.55 -35.63 -16.64
CA ASN A 136 -2.86 -37.03 -16.90
C ASN A 136 -4.11 -37.47 -16.13
N GLY A 137 -5.23 -36.81 -16.40
CA GLY A 137 -6.53 -37.39 -16.28
C GLY A 137 -6.80 -38.09 -17.62
N GLY A 138 -6.51 -39.38 -17.68
CA GLY A 138 -6.83 -40.20 -18.81
C GLY A 138 -8.32 -40.37 -19.03
#